data_662bae547476dcbac08d49f677de49b9
#
_entry.id   662bae547476dcbac08d49f677de49b9
#
_cell.length_a   1.000
_cell.length_b   1.000
_cell.length_c   1.000
_cell.angle_alpha   90.00
_cell.angle_beta   90.00
_cell.angle_gamma   90.00
#
_symmetry.space_group_name_H-M   'P 1'
#
loop_
_entity.id
_entity.type
_entity.pdbx_description
1 polymer ?
#
loop_
_entity_poly.entity_id
_entity_poly.type
_entity_poly.pdbx_seq_one_letter_code
_entity_poly.pdbx_strand_id
1 'polypeptide(L)'
;MDLHSRRIISHKVGKFMDIKLVMDTLKMVIYKREDTTNLIIHTDRGSQYMSKEYRKFCAEKGISISYSRKGNPYDNACIESFHATLKKEYVHNEKFENLESLRTGMYEYMEIWYNNSRIHSKIGFLSPNEYEESHKERKQKNCLKIV
;
A
#
# COMPACT_ATOMS: atom_id res chain seq x y z
N MET A 1 0.73 0.50 -0.58
CA MET A 1 0.80 1.48 0.54
C MET A 1 0.24 2.80 0.07
N ASP A 2 -0.55 3.47 0.90
CA ASP A 2 -0.94 4.87 0.73
C ASP A 2 0.23 5.77 1.18
N LEU A 3 0.66 6.69 0.32
CA LEU A 3 1.82 7.54 0.62
C LEU A 3 1.50 8.68 1.61
N HIS A 4 0.23 9.03 1.76
CA HIS A 4 -0.22 10.09 2.67
C HIS A 4 -0.38 9.56 4.09
N SER A 5 -1.16 8.48 4.26
CA SER A 5 -1.44 7.88 5.57
C SER A 5 -0.45 6.80 5.99
N ARG A 6 0.43 6.35 5.11
CA ARG A 6 1.31 5.18 5.31
C ARG A 6 0.57 3.85 5.46
N ARG A 7 -0.73 3.82 5.27
CA ARG A 7 -1.55 2.63 5.41
C ARG A 7 -1.24 1.61 4.33
N ILE A 8 -1.11 0.34 4.72
CA ILE A 8 -1.08 -0.77 3.78
C ILE A 8 -2.51 -1.06 3.34
N ILE A 9 -2.84 -0.70 2.12
CA ILE A 9 -4.21 -0.87 1.59
C ILE A 9 -4.48 -2.32 1.23
N SER A 10 -3.52 -2.96 0.58
CA SER A 10 -3.57 -4.37 0.26
C SER A 10 -2.17 -4.95 0.14
N HIS A 11 -2.08 -6.25 0.30
CA HIS A 11 -0.86 -7.02 0.09
C HIS A 11 -1.22 -8.40 -0.43
N LYS A 12 -0.29 -9.03 -1.12
CA LYS A 12 -0.38 -10.44 -1.52
C LYS A 12 0.96 -11.12 -1.41
N VAL A 13 0.95 -12.35 -0.93
CA VAL A 13 2.14 -13.20 -0.84
C VAL A 13 1.99 -14.37 -1.80
N GLY A 14 2.94 -14.51 -2.70
CA GLY A 14 2.97 -15.57 -3.72
C GLY A 14 4.34 -16.21 -3.85
N LYS A 15 4.38 -17.39 -4.47
CA LYS A 15 5.65 -18.08 -4.77
C LYS A 15 6.45 -17.37 -5.85
N PHE A 16 5.77 -16.68 -6.77
CA PHE A 16 6.38 -15.99 -7.91
C PHE A 16 5.91 -14.54 -7.95
N MET A 17 6.81 -13.66 -8.37
CA MET A 17 6.51 -12.25 -8.61
C MET A 17 6.09 -12.08 -10.08
N ASP A 18 4.87 -12.53 -10.40
CA ASP A 18 4.29 -12.49 -11.73
C ASP A 18 3.26 -11.36 -11.90
N ILE A 19 2.78 -11.17 -13.13
CA ILE A 19 1.75 -10.17 -13.44
C ILE A 19 0.47 -10.46 -12.66
N LYS A 20 0.12 -11.73 -12.47
CA LYS A 20 -1.08 -12.13 -11.75
C LYS A 20 -1.07 -11.65 -10.30
N LEU A 21 0.07 -11.81 -9.60
CA LEU A 21 0.21 -11.34 -8.21
C LEU A 21 -0.04 -9.83 -8.10
N VAL A 22 0.54 -9.05 -9.01
CA VAL A 22 0.40 -7.59 -9.04
C VAL A 22 -1.01 -7.17 -9.40
N MET A 23 -1.63 -7.79 -10.40
CA MET A 23 -3.01 -7.53 -10.81
C MET A 23 -4.01 -7.84 -9.70
N ASP A 24 -3.85 -8.97 -9.04
CA ASP A 24 -4.72 -9.37 -7.94
C ASP A 24 -4.59 -8.40 -6.74
N THR A 25 -3.36 -7.94 -6.45
CA THR A 25 -3.12 -6.93 -5.41
C THR A 25 -3.81 -5.61 -5.77
N LEU A 26 -3.74 -5.17 -7.02
CA LEU A 26 -4.40 -3.94 -7.48
C LEU A 26 -5.93 -4.06 -7.43
N LYS A 27 -6.50 -5.20 -7.83
CA LYS A 27 -7.95 -5.45 -7.70
C LYS A 27 -8.42 -5.34 -6.24
N MET A 28 -7.62 -5.83 -5.29
CA MET A 28 -7.92 -5.67 -3.87
C MET A 28 -7.86 -4.19 -3.42
N VAL A 29 -6.93 -3.39 -3.94
CA VAL A 29 -6.89 -1.94 -3.66
C VAL A 29 -8.18 -1.28 -4.12
N ILE A 30 -8.60 -1.55 -5.36
CA ILE A 30 -9.83 -1.00 -5.94
C ILE A 30 -11.06 -1.40 -5.11
N TYR A 31 -11.14 -2.65 -4.69
CA TYR A 31 -12.23 -3.13 -3.85
C TYR A 31 -12.28 -2.46 -2.47
N LYS A 32 -11.12 -2.26 -1.82
CA LYS A 32 -11.02 -1.66 -0.48
C LYS A 32 -11.18 -0.14 -0.47
N ARG A 33 -10.90 0.53 -1.58
CA ARG A 33 -10.93 2.00 -1.73
C ARG A 33 -12.15 2.46 -2.52
N GLU A 34 -13.31 2.07 -2.25
CA GLU A 34 -14.61 2.41 -2.89
C GLU A 34 -14.57 3.53 -3.95
N ASP A 35 -13.87 4.62 -3.66
CA ASP A 35 -13.58 5.73 -4.59
C ASP A 35 -12.13 5.66 -5.08
N THR A 36 -11.96 5.45 -6.38
CA THR A 36 -10.67 5.47 -7.08
C THR A 36 -10.54 6.66 -8.03
N THR A 37 -11.42 7.64 -7.93
CA THR A 37 -11.38 8.86 -8.74
C THR A 37 -10.04 9.59 -8.53
N ASN A 38 -9.35 9.88 -9.63
CA ASN A 38 -8.02 10.51 -9.64
C ASN A 38 -6.94 9.71 -8.91
N LEU A 39 -7.12 8.40 -8.73
CA LEU A 39 -6.09 7.55 -8.13
C LEU A 39 -4.83 7.56 -9.00
N ILE A 40 -3.70 7.83 -8.36
CA ILE A 40 -2.38 7.72 -8.97
C ILE A 40 -1.66 6.55 -8.30
N ILE A 41 -1.21 5.59 -9.10
CA ILE A 41 -0.36 4.50 -8.63
C ILE A 41 1.07 4.81 -9.02
N HIS A 42 1.96 4.88 -8.03
CA HIS A 42 3.39 5.02 -8.25
C HIS A 42 4.07 3.67 -8.11
N THR A 43 4.89 3.31 -9.11
CA THR A 43 5.63 2.04 -9.15
C THR A 43 7.05 2.27 -9.66
N ASP A 44 7.92 1.29 -9.42
CA ASP A 44 9.16 1.18 -10.18
C ASP A 44 8.87 0.77 -11.65
N ARG A 45 9.94 0.55 -12.42
CA ARG A 45 9.82 0.08 -13.81
C ARG A 45 9.96 -1.44 -13.93
N GLY A 46 9.52 -2.18 -12.91
CA GLY A 46 9.47 -3.64 -12.96
C GLY A 46 8.63 -4.13 -14.16
N SER A 47 9.05 -5.24 -14.77
CA SER A 47 8.41 -5.77 -15.99
C SER A 47 6.90 -6.00 -15.82
N GLN A 48 6.46 -6.37 -14.64
CA GLN A 48 5.05 -6.58 -14.29
C GLN A 48 4.23 -5.30 -14.46
N TYR A 49 4.74 -4.15 -13.96
CA TYR A 49 4.09 -2.85 -14.04
C TYR A 49 4.18 -2.21 -15.43
N MET A 50 5.19 -2.60 -16.21
CA MET A 50 5.37 -2.16 -17.60
C MET A 50 4.58 -3.00 -18.60
N SER A 51 3.94 -4.09 -18.18
CA SER A 51 3.17 -4.97 -19.05
C SER A 51 1.98 -4.25 -19.71
N LYS A 52 1.63 -4.67 -20.92
CA LYS A 52 0.46 -4.15 -21.65
C LYS A 52 -0.82 -4.40 -20.86
N GLU A 53 -0.94 -5.57 -20.24
CA GLU A 53 -2.09 -5.98 -19.46
C GLU A 53 -2.32 -5.07 -18.24
N TYR A 54 -1.28 -4.82 -17.45
CA TYR A 54 -1.36 -3.94 -16.29
C TYR A 54 -1.77 -2.51 -16.67
N ARG A 55 -1.13 -1.94 -17.69
CA ARG A 55 -1.43 -0.59 -18.17
C ARG A 55 -2.84 -0.45 -18.72
N LYS A 56 -3.29 -1.44 -19.50
CA LYS A 56 -4.65 -1.49 -20.02
C LYS A 56 -5.67 -1.52 -18.90
N PHE A 57 -5.47 -2.39 -17.90
CA PHE A 57 -6.37 -2.48 -16.75
C PHE A 57 -6.43 -1.15 -15.95
N CYS A 58 -5.31 -0.50 -15.70
CA CYS A 58 -5.30 0.81 -15.05
C CYS A 58 -6.08 1.84 -15.84
N ALA A 59 -5.87 1.91 -17.16
CA ALA A 59 -6.59 2.85 -18.04
C ALA A 59 -8.11 2.60 -18.03
N GLU A 60 -8.54 1.34 -18.10
CA GLU A 60 -9.97 0.96 -18.03
C GLU A 60 -10.62 1.35 -16.68
N LYS A 61 -9.83 1.44 -15.62
CA LYS A 61 -10.28 1.88 -14.28
C LYS A 61 -10.07 3.38 -14.02
N GLY A 62 -9.61 4.14 -14.99
CA GLY A 62 -9.34 5.57 -14.82
C GLY A 62 -8.16 5.86 -13.87
N ILE A 63 -7.27 4.89 -13.67
CA ILE A 63 -6.13 4.99 -12.77
C ILE A 63 -4.91 5.51 -13.53
N SER A 64 -4.32 6.59 -13.06
CA SER A 64 -3.07 7.14 -13.59
C SER A 64 -1.87 6.38 -13.03
N ILE A 65 -0.88 6.08 -13.88
CA ILE A 65 0.35 5.42 -13.47
C ILE A 65 1.50 6.43 -13.50
N SER A 66 2.21 6.51 -12.38
CA SER A 66 3.47 7.24 -12.22
C SER A 66 4.63 6.25 -12.06
N TYR A 67 5.74 6.51 -12.71
CA TYR A 67 6.93 5.65 -12.63
C TYR A 67 8.11 6.38 -12.03
N SER A 68 8.87 5.67 -11.21
CA SER A 68 10.16 6.15 -10.72
C SER A 68 11.09 6.51 -11.86
N ARG A 69 11.84 7.58 -11.70
CA ARG A 69 12.90 7.94 -12.63
C ARG A 69 14.03 6.91 -12.58
N LYS A 70 14.62 6.62 -13.73
CA LYS A 70 15.75 5.68 -13.79
C LYS A 70 16.93 6.18 -12.94
N GLY A 71 17.39 5.34 -12.02
CA GLY A 71 18.54 5.68 -11.16
C GLY A 71 18.24 6.64 -10.00
N ASN A 72 16.96 6.93 -9.71
CA ASN A 72 16.58 7.76 -8.57
C ASN A 72 15.90 6.94 -7.46
N PRO A 73 16.63 6.52 -6.41
CA PRO A 73 16.09 5.72 -5.33
C PRO A 73 15.09 6.50 -4.45
N TYR A 74 15.18 7.84 -4.43
CA TYR A 74 14.28 8.66 -3.61
C TYR A 74 12.82 8.56 -4.02
N ASP A 75 12.55 8.26 -5.30
CA ASP A 75 11.19 8.13 -5.80
C ASP A 75 10.44 6.94 -5.14
N ASN A 76 11.18 5.91 -4.69
CA ASN A 76 10.63 4.72 -4.01
C ASN A 76 10.95 4.63 -2.52
N ALA A 77 11.63 5.62 -1.94
CA ALA A 77 12.14 5.58 -0.58
C ALA A 77 11.06 5.21 0.48
N CYS A 78 9.81 5.59 0.25
CA CYS A 78 8.72 5.30 1.16
C CYS A 78 8.41 3.80 1.26
N ILE A 79 8.28 3.13 0.11
CA ILE A 79 7.97 1.69 0.10
C ILE A 79 9.21 0.86 0.45
N GLU A 80 10.40 1.32 0.09
CA GLU A 80 11.66 0.67 0.48
C GLU A 80 11.87 0.72 1.99
N SER A 81 11.60 1.87 2.62
CA SER A 81 11.61 2.01 4.08
C SER A 81 10.61 1.08 4.76
N PHE A 82 9.42 0.93 4.18
CA PHE A 82 8.44 -0.04 4.68
C PHE A 82 8.97 -1.48 4.57
N HIS A 83 9.54 -1.87 3.44
CA HIS A 83 10.09 -3.22 3.27
C HIS A 83 11.26 -3.49 4.22
N ALA A 84 12.12 -2.51 4.47
CA ALA A 84 13.20 -2.64 5.45
C ALA A 84 12.65 -2.83 6.87
N THR A 85 11.64 -2.06 7.23
CA THR A 85 10.93 -2.18 8.51
C THR A 85 10.28 -3.54 8.68
N LEU A 86 9.50 -3.99 7.68
CA LEU A 86 8.84 -5.29 7.68
C LEU A 86 9.83 -6.44 7.86
N LYS A 87 10.95 -6.40 7.14
CA LYS A 87 12.00 -7.42 7.28
C LYS A 87 12.59 -7.43 8.68
N LYS A 88 12.95 -6.25 9.21
CA LYS A 88 13.60 -6.12 10.51
C LYS A 88 12.66 -6.44 11.68
N GLU A 89 11.43 -5.95 11.63
CA GLU A 89 10.49 -6.07 12.75
C GLU A 89 9.77 -7.42 12.76
N TYR A 90 9.62 -8.06 11.60
CA TYR A 90 8.81 -9.26 11.50
C TYR A 90 9.54 -10.42 10.79
N VAL A 91 9.84 -10.29 9.49
CA VAL A 91 10.26 -11.46 8.66
C VAL A 91 11.51 -12.16 9.18
N HIS A 92 12.50 -11.41 9.69
CA HIS A 92 13.75 -11.99 10.20
C HIS A 92 13.62 -12.58 11.60
N ASN A 93 12.55 -12.27 12.31
CA ASN A 93 12.31 -12.72 13.68
C ASN A 93 11.37 -13.93 13.74
N GLU A 94 10.71 -14.26 12.62
CA GLU A 94 9.75 -15.35 12.54
C GLU A 94 10.26 -16.54 11.72
N LYS A 95 9.78 -17.72 12.06
CA LYS A 95 10.00 -18.94 11.28
C LYS A 95 8.68 -19.39 10.65
N PHE A 96 8.67 -19.47 9.33
CA PHE A 96 7.47 -19.89 8.59
C PHE A 96 7.64 -21.31 8.10
N GLU A 97 6.74 -22.20 8.50
CA GLU A 97 6.76 -23.62 8.11
C GLU A 97 6.39 -23.81 6.62
N ASN A 98 5.49 -22.96 6.14
CA ASN A 98 4.97 -23.02 4.77
C ASN A 98 4.44 -21.67 4.29
N LEU A 99 3.99 -21.63 3.04
CA LEU A 99 3.46 -20.39 2.44
C LEU A 99 2.20 -19.89 3.12
N GLU A 100 1.38 -20.78 3.70
CA GLU A 100 0.14 -20.38 4.37
C GLU A 100 0.44 -19.74 5.72
N SER A 101 1.35 -20.28 6.50
CA SER A 101 1.79 -19.65 7.75
C SER A 101 2.41 -18.27 7.51
N LEU A 102 3.19 -18.12 6.41
CA LEU A 102 3.69 -16.81 5.98
C LEU A 102 2.56 -15.85 5.64
N ARG A 103 1.52 -16.28 4.90
CA ARG A 103 0.37 -15.44 4.53
C ARG A 103 -0.39 -14.96 5.74
N THR A 104 -0.69 -15.85 6.67
CA THR A 104 -1.38 -15.53 7.92
C THR A 104 -0.59 -14.51 8.72
N GLY A 105 0.67 -14.77 8.96
CA GLY A 105 1.50 -13.85 9.73
C GLY A 105 1.70 -12.49 9.05
N MET A 106 1.83 -12.45 7.72
CA MET A 106 1.88 -11.18 6.98
C MET A 106 0.56 -10.40 7.10
N TYR A 107 -0.57 -11.08 7.12
CA TYR A 107 -1.87 -10.45 7.36
C TYR A 107 -1.94 -9.86 8.77
N GLU A 108 -1.59 -10.62 9.79
CA GLU A 108 -1.56 -10.16 11.18
C GLU A 108 -0.62 -8.98 11.38
N TYR A 109 0.59 -9.05 10.82
CA TYR A 109 1.53 -7.94 10.89
C TYR A 109 1.00 -6.67 10.19
N MET A 110 0.53 -6.77 8.95
CA MET A 110 0.18 -5.58 8.15
C MET A 110 -1.19 -5.00 8.48
N GLU A 111 -2.22 -5.85 8.58
CA GLU A 111 -3.60 -5.38 8.76
C GLU A 111 -3.92 -5.12 10.23
N ILE A 112 -3.43 -5.97 11.15
CA ILE A 112 -3.77 -5.85 12.57
C ILE A 112 -2.78 -4.96 13.29
N TRP A 113 -1.49 -5.26 13.23
CA TRP A 113 -0.51 -4.52 14.01
C TRP A 113 -0.05 -3.21 13.33
N TYR A 114 0.48 -3.29 12.09
CA TYR A 114 1.06 -2.13 11.40
C TYR A 114 0.04 -1.01 11.18
N ASN A 115 -1.12 -1.34 10.63
CA ASN A 115 -2.13 -0.33 10.32
C ASN A 115 -2.81 0.26 11.56
N ASN A 116 -2.93 -0.49 12.66
CA ASN A 116 -3.67 -0.04 13.84
C ASN A 116 -2.77 0.44 15.00
N SER A 117 -1.55 -0.09 15.11
CA SER A 117 -0.74 0.12 16.32
C SER A 117 0.62 0.75 16.05
N ARG A 118 1.18 0.56 14.84
CA ARG A 118 2.50 1.09 14.53
C ARG A 118 2.46 2.59 14.30
N ILE A 119 3.07 3.35 15.21
CA ILE A 119 3.16 4.82 15.11
C ILE A 119 4.23 5.26 14.11
N HIS A 120 3.99 6.40 13.43
CA HIS A 120 4.89 6.97 12.44
C HIS A 120 5.11 8.47 12.68
N SER A 121 6.35 8.87 12.86
CA SER A 121 6.70 10.29 13.08
C SER A 121 6.26 11.21 11.94
N LYS A 122 6.27 10.72 10.69
CA LYS A 122 5.85 11.50 9.51
C LYS A 122 4.36 11.82 9.44
N ILE A 123 3.53 11.14 10.21
CA ILE A 123 2.10 11.39 10.32
C ILE A 123 1.69 11.77 11.76
N GLY A 124 2.60 12.44 12.49
CA GLY A 124 2.31 12.98 13.80
C GLY A 124 2.27 11.94 14.92
N PHE A 125 3.06 10.87 14.82
CA PHE A 125 3.12 9.77 15.79
C PHE A 125 1.77 9.04 15.97
N LEU A 126 0.94 9.05 14.94
CA LEU A 126 -0.28 8.26 14.85
C LEU A 126 0.00 6.94 14.13
N SER A 127 -0.88 5.97 14.33
CA SER A 127 -0.98 4.82 13.43
C SER A 127 -1.63 5.22 12.10
N PRO A 128 -1.43 4.44 11.02
CA PRO A 128 -2.06 4.72 9.73
C PRO A 128 -3.58 4.86 9.80
N ASN A 129 -4.27 4.02 10.57
CA ASN A 129 -5.71 4.06 10.70
C ASN A 129 -6.18 5.28 11.51
N GLU A 130 -5.55 5.59 12.64
CA GLU A 130 -5.86 6.81 13.42
C GLU A 130 -5.67 8.08 12.58
N TYR A 131 -4.62 8.10 11.75
CA TYR A 131 -4.39 9.22 10.85
C TYR A 131 -5.49 9.38 9.80
N GLU A 132 -5.94 8.28 9.15
CA GLU A 132 -7.05 8.33 8.19
C GLU A 132 -8.37 8.77 8.86
N GLU A 133 -8.67 8.27 10.06
CA GLU A 133 -9.86 8.66 10.83
C GLU A 133 -9.86 10.15 11.17
N SER A 134 -8.75 10.67 11.70
CA SER A 134 -8.61 12.09 12.02
C SER A 134 -8.84 13.01 10.80
N HIS A 135 -8.47 12.55 9.61
CA HIS A 135 -8.67 13.29 8.37
C HIS A 135 -10.11 13.23 7.85
N LYS A 136 -10.81 12.10 8.04
CA LYS A 136 -12.24 11.99 7.73
C LYS A 136 -13.06 12.93 8.59
N GLU A 137 -12.80 12.98 9.88
CA GLU A 137 -13.47 13.89 10.80
C GLU A 137 -13.25 15.38 10.47
N ARG A 138 -12.02 15.74 10.08
CA ARG A 138 -11.70 17.11 9.65
C ARG A 138 -12.45 17.52 8.39
N LYS A 139 -12.58 16.64 7.39
CA LYS A 139 -13.37 16.87 6.19
C LYS A 139 -14.85 17.06 6.54
N GLN A 140 -15.43 16.24 7.40
CA GLN A 140 -16.82 16.36 7.83
C GLN A 140 -17.07 17.67 8.59
N LYS A 141 -16.19 18.03 9.54
CA LYS A 141 -16.30 19.29 10.30
C LYS A 141 -16.19 20.54 9.42
N ASN A 142 -15.38 20.47 8.37
CA ASN A 142 -15.24 21.60 7.41
C ASN A 142 -16.46 21.71 6.50
N CYS A 143 -17.13 20.61 6.14
CA CYS A 143 -18.41 20.65 5.42
C CYS A 143 -19.54 21.24 6.25
N LEU A 144 -19.53 21.08 7.57
CA LEU A 144 -20.55 21.62 8.50
C LEU A 144 -20.35 23.11 8.84
N LYS A 145 -19.22 23.72 8.46
CA LYS A 145 -18.93 25.14 8.71
C LYS A 145 -19.31 26.08 7.55
N ILE A 146 -19.96 25.57 6.51
CA ILE A 146 -20.44 26.36 5.36
C ILE A 146 -21.98 26.40 5.42
N VAL A 147 -22.52 26.89 6.53
CA VAL A 147 -23.93 27.31 6.64
C VAL A 147 -23.94 28.68 7.29
#